data_333a25be1622bc45327c97bcedf8cab6
#
_entry.id   333a25be1622bc45327c97bcedf8cab6
#
_cell.length_a   1.000
_cell.length_b   1.000
_cell.length_c   1.000
_cell.angle_alpha   90.00
_cell.angle_beta   90.00
_cell.angle_gamma   90.00
#
_symmetry.space_group_name_H-M   'P 1'
#
loop_
_entity.id
_entity.type
_entity.pdbx_description
1 polymer ?
#
loop_
_entity_poly.entity_id
_entity_poly.type
_entity_poly.pdbx_seq_one_letter_code
_entity_poly.pdbx_strand_id
1 'polypeptide(L)'
;MKRPKLRILDAQGSFESIGFLHGKQFADEIQHYVEERVKLVASGSWSGKQMSESDILDLAESMIPEHQHFDPQLFTEMSALAEGANISIAEAIIVGGFTDFVDTVRSATNGVTPPELHEDDCTAVLVPDSRANGEGFLAQTWDMHDTATDHVLLLRIKPDECPSALIFTTTGCLGQIGMNDQGVAVGINNLTSSTGKVGVVWPSVVRSMLRQESSNDALSVLSNANLAGAHNYLIMDKQGD
;
A
#
# COMPACT_ATOMS: atom_id res chain seq x y z
N MET A 1 -9.12 -21.44 -16.17
CA MET A 1 -9.13 -20.59 -14.97
C MET A 1 -10.42 -19.78 -14.93
N LYS A 2 -11.17 -19.80 -13.81
CA LYS A 2 -12.25 -18.84 -13.61
C LYS A 2 -11.57 -17.47 -13.35
N ARG A 3 -11.97 -16.42 -14.08
CA ARG A 3 -11.51 -15.06 -13.77
C ARG A 3 -12.02 -14.70 -12.37
N PRO A 4 -11.15 -14.21 -11.46
CA PRO A 4 -11.61 -13.72 -10.17
C PRO A 4 -12.66 -12.62 -10.39
N LYS A 5 -13.72 -12.64 -9.59
CA LYS A 5 -14.73 -11.58 -9.64
C LYS A 5 -14.15 -10.36 -8.95
N LEU A 6 -14.00 -9.27 -9.69
CA LEU A 6 -13.57 -8.00 -9.11
C LEU A 6 -14.56 -7.59 -8.00
N ARG A 7 -14.04 -7.41 -6.80
CA ARG A 7 -14.79 -6.95 -5.62
C ARG A 7 -14.66 -5.45 -5.51
N ILE A 8 -15.74 -4.79 -5.10
CA ILE A 8 -15.75 -3.33 -4.90
C ILE A 8 -16.27 -3.05 -3.50
N LEU A 9 -15.56 -2.22 -2.75
CA LEU A 9 -16.03 -1.62 -1.51
C LEU A 9 -16.34 -0.15 -1.76
N ASP A 10 -17.61 0.23 -1.55
CA ASP A 10 -18.05 1.61 -1.53
C ASP A 10 -18.01 2.13 -0.10
N ALA A 11 -17.21 3.14 0.18
CA ALA A 11 -17.07 3.74 1.50
C ALA A 11 -17.10 5.27 1.43
N GLN A 12 -17.77 5.90 2.38
CA GLN A 12 -17.88 7.36 2.44
C GLN A 12 -17.91 7.85 3.89
N GLY A 13 -17.56 9.12 4.09
CA GLY A 13 -17.59 9.81 5.38
C GLY A 13 -16.20 10.11 5.91
N SER A 14 -16.03 10.11 7.24
CA SER A 14 -14.74 10.34 7.89
C SER A 14 -13.74 9.21 7.61
N PHE A 15 -12.45 9.50 7.76
CA PHE A 15 -11.38 8.50 7.66
C PHE A 15 -11.63 7.31 8.59
N GLU A 16 -12.07 7.58 9.82
CA GLU A 16 -12.45 6.56 10.79
C GLU A 16 -13.57 5.65 10.25
N SER A 17 -14.65 6.24 9.70
CA SER A 17 -15.78 5.49 9.14
C SER A 17 -15.37 4.61 7.96
N ILE A 18 -14.52 5.14 7.07
CA ILE A 18 -14.01 4.42 5.89
C ILE A 18 -13.14 3.23 6.34
N GLY A 19 -12.18 3.47 7.25
CA GLY A 19 -11.31 2.43 7.78
C GLY A 19 -12.09 1.33 8.50
N PHE A 20 -12.99 1.71 9.42
CA PHE A 20 -13.78 0.75 10.18
C PHE A 20 -14.68 -0.12 9.28
N LEU A 21 -15.33 0.49 8.27
CA LEU A 21 -16.13 -0.25 7.30
C LEU A 21 -15.28 -1.27 6.54
N HIS A 22 -14.09 -0.88 6.06
CA HIS A 22 -13.15 -1.76 5.36
C HIS A 22 -12.75 -2.95 6.25
N GLY A 23 -12.25 -2.66 7.45
CA GLY A 23 -11.84 -3.69 8.40
C GLY A 23 -12.96 -4.66 8.75
N LYS A 24 -14.15 -4.13 9.10
CA LYS A 24 -15.30 -4.93 9.50
C LYS A 24 -15.86 -5.81 8.39
N GLN A 25 -15.91 -5.30 7.15
CA GLN A 25 -16.47 -6.04 6.03
C GLN A 25 -15.62 -7.24 5.64
N PHE A 26 -14.31 -7.19 5.85
CA PHE A 26 -13.36 -8.22 5.45
C PHE A 26 -12.57 -8.79 6.64
N ALA A 27 -13.12 -8.73 7.87
CA ALA A 27 -12.40 -9.05 9.10
C ALA A 27 -11.72 -10.44 9.06
N ASP A 28 -12.48 -11.49 8.80
CA ASP A 28 -11.95 -12.87 8.77
C ASP A 28 -10.87 -13.03 7.68
N GLU A 29 -11.06 -12.38 6.55
CA GLU A 29 -10.13 -12.42 5.43
C GLU A 29 -8.83 -11.66 5.74
N ILE A 30 -8.95 -10.49 6.37
CA ILE A 30 -7.79 -9.68 6.79
C ILE A 30 -6.99 -10.44 7.85
N GLN A 31 -7.64 -11.04 8.85
CA GLN A 31 -6.97 -11.84 9.87
C GLN A 31 -6.18 -13.00 9.25
N HIS A 32 -6.80 -13.73 8.32
CA HIS A 32 -6.12 -14.82 7.62
C HIS A 32 -4.91 -14.32 6.80
N TYR A 33 -5.07 -13.19 6.11
CA TYR A 33 -4.02 -12.59 5.30
C TYR A 33 -2.85 -12.09 6.15
N VAL A 34 -3.13 -11.50 7.31
CA VAL A 34 -2.11 -11.13 8.31
C VAL A 34 -1.30 -12.36 8.76
N GLU A 35 -1.98 -13.42 9.19
CA GLU A 35 -1.30 -14.65 9.62
C GLU A 35 -0.36 -15.19 8.54
N GLU A 36 -0.82 -15.18 7.30
CA GLU A 36 -0.04 -15.65 6.16
C GLU A 36 1.19 -14.76 5.93
N ARG A 37 1.03 -13.43 5.93
CA ARG A 37 2.12 -12.48 5.74
C ARG A 37 3.16 -12.56 6.84
N VAL A 38 2.75 -12.66 8.09
CA VAL A 38 3.65 -12.86 9.23
C VAL A 38 4.44 -14.16 9.07
N LYS A 39 3.79 -15.28 8.70
CA LYS A 39 4.47 -16.57 8.46
C LYS A 39 5.47 -16.49 7.30
N LEU A 40 5.15 -15.79 6.21
CA LEU A 40 6.09 -15.59 5.09
C LEU A 40 7.34 -14.85 5.54
N VAL A 41 7.20 -13.79 6.34
CA VAL A 41 8.34 -13.05 6.89
C VAL A 41 9.13 -13.95 7.84
N ALA A 42 8.44 -14.65 8.77
CA ALA A 42 9.08 -15.52 9.77
C ALA A 42 9.91 -16.64 9.13
N SER A 43 9.46 -17.19 8.01
CA SER A 43 10.18 -18.22 7.27
C SER A 43 11.51 -17.73 6.68
N GLY A 44 11.66 -16.42 6.49
CA GLY A 44 12.82 -15.83 5.85
C GLY A 44 12.85 -15.95 4.33
N SER A 45 11.80 -16.49 3.71
CA SER A 45 11.76 -16.73 2.25
C SER A 45 11.82 -15.41 1.46
N TRP A 46 11.32 -14.32 2.01
CA TRP A 46 11.34 -12.99 1.36
C TRP A 46 12.41 -12.05 1.96
N SER A 47 12.64 -12.14 3.27
CA SER A 47 13.62 -11.30 3.97
C SER A 47 15.05 -11.83 3.89
N GLY A 48 15.24 -13.09 3.47
CA GLY A 48 16.55 -13.75 3.40
C GLY A 48 17.05 -14.26 4.75
N LYS A 49 16.29 -14.07 5.84
CA LYS A 49 16.64 -14.56 7.18
C LYS A 49 15.40 -14.77 8.03
N GLN A 50 15.37 -15.87 8.76
CA GLN A 50 14.28 -16.18 9.70
C GLN A 50 14.26 -15.19 10.88
N MET A 51 13.04 -14.84 11.33
CA MET A 51 12.78 -14.02 12.49
C MET A 51 11.60 -14.58 13.27
N SER A 52 11.58 -14.42 14.59
CA SER A 52 10.43 -14.87 15.38
C SER A 52 9.21 -13.96 15.09
N GLU A 53 8.00 -14.51 15.18
CA GLU A 53 6.77 -13.72 15.01
C GLU A 53 6.69 -12.55 16.02
N SER A 54 7.17 -12.75 17.26
CA SER A 54 7.24 -11.67 18.25
C SER A 54 8.15 -10.52 17.79
N ASP A 55 9.37 -10.84 17.31
CA ASP A 55 10.30 -9.80 16.85
C ASP A 55 9.79 -9.07 15.59
N ILE A 56 9.01 -9.79 14.75
CA ILE A 56 8.34 -9.21 13.57
C ILE A 56 7.31 -8.17 14.01
N LEU A 57 6.46 -8.50 14.98
CA LEU A 57 5.47 -7.58 15.52
C LEU A 57 6.11 -6.40 16.23
N ASP A 58 7.14 -6.61 17.04
CA ASP A 58 7.89 -5.55 17.72
C ASP A 58 8.53 -4.57 16.71
N LEU A 59 9.07 -5.10 15.59
CA LEU A 59 9.60 -4.26 14.52
C LEU A 59 8.49 -3.44 13.84
N ALA A 60 7.34 -4.04 13.56
CA ALA A 60 6.21 -3.33 12.99
C ALA A 60 5.65 -2.26 13.94
N GLU A 61 5.58 -2.54 15.24
CA GLU A 61 5.21 -1.55 16.26
C GLU A 61 6.13 -0.33 16.26
N SER A 62 7.43 -0.52 16.03
CA SER A 62 8.39 0.58 15.93
C SER A 62 8.11 1.54 14.76
N MET A 63 7.33 1.12 13.76
CA MET A 63 6.94 1.94 12.61
C MET A 63 5.69 2.80 12.89
N ILE A 64 4.92 2.51 13.92
CA ILE A 64 3.67 3.23 14.26
C ILE A 64 3.87 4.75 14.39
N PRO A 65 4.89 5.25 15.12
CA PRO A 65 5.10 6.70 15.25
C PRO A 65 5.35 7.40 13.90
N GLU A 66 6.00 6.73 12.96
CA GLU A 66 6.27 7.27 11.63
C GLU A 66 4.98 7.49 10.83
N HIS A 67 4.05 6.53 10.88
CA HIS A 67 2.75 6.65 10.23
C HIS A 67 1.89 7.73 10.88
N GLN A 68 1.89 7.80 12.21
CA GLN A 68 1.15 8.80 12.96
C GLN A 68 1.67 10.23 12.68
N HIS A 69 2.98 10.40 12.54
CA HIS A 69 3.61 11.68 12.23
C HIS A 69 3.39 12.08 10.77
N PHE A 70 3.49 11.14 9.84
CA PHE A 70 3.39 11.38 8.40
C PHE A 70 2.02 11.93 8.01
N ASP A 71 0.95 11.26 8.40
CA ASP A 71 -0.42 11.67 8.08
C ASP A 71 -1.39 11.20 9.18
N PRO A 72 -1.70 12.06 10.17
CA PRO A 72 -2.57 11.70 11.30
C PRO A 72 -3.96 11.24 10.89
N GLN A 73 -4.52 11.76 9.79
CA GLN A 73 -5.85 11.37 9.31
C GLN A 73 -5.82 9.96 8.70
N LEU A 74 -4.81 9.64 7.90
CA LEU A 74 -4.65 8.28 7.39
C LEU A 74 -4.27 7.29 8.49
N PHE A 75 -3.55 7.72 9.51
CA PHE A 75 -3.31 6.90 10.69
C PHE A 75 -4.64 6.59 11.42
N THR A 76 -5.58 7.54 11.47
CA THR A 76 -6.93 7.29 12.00
C THR A 76 -7.67 6.25 11.14
N GLU A 77 -7.58 6.36 9.80
CA GLU A 77 -8.17 5.35 8.89
C GLU A 77 -7.57 3.96 9.12
N MET A 78 -6.23 3.85 9.23
CA MET A 78 -5.52 2.60 9.53
C MET A 78 -5.93 2.02 10.88
N SER A 79 -6.01 2.85 11.92
CA SER A 79 -6.39 2.42 13.27
C SER A 79 -7.82 1.89 13.30
N ALA A 80 -8.75 2.57 12.64
CA ALA A 80 -10.15 2.14 12.54
C ALA A 80 -10.30 0.86 11.68
N LEU A 81 -9.48 0.70 10.64
CA LEU A 81 -9.41 -0.54 9.86
C LEU A 81 -8.94 -1.71 10.75
N ALA A 82 -7.89 -1.49 11.51
CA ALA A 82 -7.37 -2.51 12.45
C ALA A 82 -8.42 -2.89 13.51
N GLU A 83 -9.10 -1.90 14.09
CA GLU A 83 -10.22 -2.13 15.02
C GLU A 83 -11.35 -2.94 14.36
N GLY A 84 -11.81 -2.53 13.18
CA GLY A 84 -12.88 -3.21 12.45
C GLY A 84 -12.54 -4.65 12.08
N ALA A 85 -11.27 -4.94 11.79
CA ALA A 85 -10.76 -6.27 11.48
C ALA A 85 -10.37 -7.09 12.72
N ASN A 86 -10.36 -6.48 13.90
CA ASN A 86 -9.87 -7.07 15.16
C ASN A 86 -8.43 -7.58 15.05
N ILE A 87 -7.57 -6.73 14.50
CA ILE A 87 -6.11 -6.91 14.43
C ILE A 87 -5.40 -5.74 15.10
N SER A 88 -4.10 -5.88 15.38
CA SER A 88 -3.28 -4.77 15.87
C SER A 88 -2.89 -3.80 14.74
N ILE A 89 -2.47 -2.58 15.10
CA ILE A 89 -1.93 -1.60 14.13
C ILE A 89 -0.63 -2.13 13.51
N ALA A 90 0.20 -2.85 14.27
CA ALA A 90 1.41 -3.50 13.76
C ALA A 90 1.07 -4.49 12.63
N GLU A 91 0.06 -5.32 12.83
CA GLU A 91 -0.43 -6.25 11.81
C GLU A 91 -1.00 -5.52 10.58
N ALA A 92 -1.69 -4.39 10.78
CA ALA A 92 -2.19 -3.56 9.67
C ALA A 92 -1.03 -2.96 8.84
N ILE A 93 0.08 -2.57 9.48
CA ILE A 93 1.31 -2.13 8.78
C ILE A 93 1.90 -3.27 7.96
N ILE A 94 2.00 -4.48 8.53
CA ILE A 94 2.55 -5.65 7.82
C ILE A 94 1.71 -6.01 6.60
N VAL A 95 0.40 -6.17 6.76
CA VAL A 95 -0.47 -6.59 5.65
C VAL A 95 -0.64 -5.49 4.60
N GLY A 96 -0.69 -4.24 5.04
CA GLY A 96 -0.85 -3.08 4.17
C GLY A 96 0.41 -2.77 3.35
N GLY A 97 1.61 -2.89 3.95
CA GLY A 97 2.88 -2.49 3.35
C GLY A 97 3.90 -3.61 3.26
N PHE A 98 3.49 -4.81 2.89
CA PHE A 98 4.27 -6.04 3.01
C PHE A 98 5.68 -5.94 2.41
N THR A 99 5.85 -5.40 1.20
CA THR A 99 7.15 -5.30 0.54
C THR A 99 8.13 -4.39 1.27
N ASP A 100 7.68 -3.20 1.70
CA ASP A 100 8.49 -2.30 2.52
C ASP A 100 8.84 -2.90 3.87
N PHE A 101 7.89 -3.62 4.46
CA PHE A 101 8.12 -4.32 5.73
C PHE A 101 9.20 -5.40 5.58
N VAL A 102 9.15 -6.19 4.50
CA VAL A 102 10.18 -7.18 4.18
C VAL A 102 11.55 -6.54 3.99
N ASP A 103 11.64 -5.40 3.30
CA ASP A 103 12.88 -4.64 3.16
C ASP A 103 13.43 -4.18 4.52
N THR A 104 12.54 -3.72 5.40
CA THR A 104 12.89 -3.31 6.77
C THR A 104 13.42 -4.48 7.59
N VAL A 105 12.77 -5.65 7.53
CA VAL A 105 13.24 -6.89 8.18
C VAL A 105 14.59 -7.33 7.63
N ARG A 106 14.76 -7.29 6.31
CA ARG A 106 16.04 -7.66 5.66
C ARG A 106 17.16 -6.78 6.16
N SER A 107 16.95 -5.49 6.22
CA SER A 107 17.94 -4.53 6.74
C SER A 107 18.24 -4.76 8.22
N ALA A 108 17.22 -4.92 9.05
CA ALA A 108 17.36 -5.12 10.50
C ALA A 108 18.09 -6.44 10.84
N THR A 109 17.97 -7.46 10.00
CA THR A 109 18.60 -8.78 10.22
C THR A 109 19.93 -8.98 9.49
N ASN A 110 20.38 -8.01 8.68
CA ASN A 110 21.45 -8.18 7.70
C ASN A 110 21.18 -9.38 6.77
N GLY A 111 19.94 -9.57 6.39
CA GLY A 111 19.51 -10.60 5.43
C GLY A 111 20.04 -10.28 4.03
N VAL A 112 20.18 -11.31 3.21
CA VAL A 112 20.56 -11.19 1.80
C VAL A 112 19.29 -11.36 0.95
N THR A 113 19.11 -10.53 -0.06
CA THR A 113 18.00 -10.70 -1.01
C THR A 113 18.08 -12.10 -1.62
N PRO A 114 17.04 -12.93 -1.49
CA PRO A 114 17.05 -14.26 -2.11
C PRO A 114 17.18 -14.12 -3.63
N PRO A 115 18.04 -14.93 -4.28
CA PRO A 115 18.28 -14.82 -5.72
C PRO A 115 17.06 -15.14 -6.60
N GLU A 116 16.02 -15.70 -6.02
CA GLU A 116 14.81 -16.18 -6.71
C GLU A 116 13.61 -15.23 -6.60
N LEU A 117 13.77 -14.06 -5.96
CA LEU A 117 12.71 -13.03 -5.94
C LEU A 117 12.62 -12.32 -7.29
N HIS A 118 12.29 -13.06 -8.33
CA HIS A 118 11.91 -12.53 -9.64
C HIS A 118 10.40 -12.34 -9.79
N GLU A 119 9.65 -12.47 -8.67
CA GLU A 119 8.19 -12.51 -8.70
C GLU A 119 7.49 -11.13 -8.62
N ASP A 120 8.23 -10.05 -8.39
CA ASP A 120 7.69 -8.71 -8.22
C ASP A 120 7.93 -7.82 -9.46
N ASP A 121 7.76 -8.36 -10.65
CA ASP A 121 8.01 -7.65 -11.92
C ASP A 121 6.76 -6.88 -12.41
N CYS A 122 6.25 -5.96 -11.57
CA CYS A 122 5.22 -5.03 -12.02
C CYS A 122 5.72 -4.23 -13.23
N THR A 123 4.89 -4.11 -14.27
CA THR A 123 5.15 -3.25 -15.41
C THR A 123 4.23 -2.04 -15.38
N ALA A 124 4.78 -0.83 -15.48
CA ALA A 124 3.99 0.39 -15.53
C ALA A 124 4.38 1.25 -16.73
N VAL A 125 3.43 1.95 -17.30
CA VAL A 125 3.61 2.88 -18.40
C VAL A 125 2.81 4.15 -18.13
N LEU A 126 3.47 5.30 -18.30
CA LEU A 126 2.86 6.62 -18.32
C LEU A 126 3.11 7.24 -19.70
N VAL A 127 2.05 7.65 -20.37
CA VAL A 127 2.13 8.32 -21.68
C VAL A 127 1.49 9.70 -21.53
N PRO A 128 2.27 10.79 -21.63
CA PRO A 128 1.75 12.15 -21.49
C PRO A 128 0.88 12.54 -22.68
N ASP A 129 0.01 13.53 -22.50
CA ASP A 129 -0.91 14.05 -23.52
C ASP A 129 -0.19 14.38 -24.85
N SER A 130 0.99 14.96 -24.76
CA SER A 130 1.82 15.31 -25.91
C SER A 130 2.24 14.12 -26.79
N ARG A 131 2.20 12.90 -26.24
CA ARG A 131 2.54 11.64 -26.92
C ARG A 131 1.31 10.77 -27.23
N ALA A 132 0.13 11.15 -26.76
CA ALA A 132 -1.12 10.38 -26.87
C ALA A 132 -2.24 11.14 -27.61
N ASN A 133 -1.91 12.06 -28.51
CA ASN A 133 -2.87 12.90 -29.24
C ASN A 133 -3.81 13.71 -28.31
N GLY A 134 -3.34 14.11 -27.14
CA GLY A 134 -4.08 14.91 -26.18
C GLY A 134 -4.86 14.11 -25.12
N GLU A 135 -4.74 12.78 -25.11
CA GLU A 135 -5.37 11.91 -24.11
C GLU A 135 -4.33 10.96 -23.51
N GLY A 136 -3.50 11.48 -22.61
CA GLY A 136 -2.50 10.73 -21.87
C GLY A 136 -3.12 9.65 -20.98
N PHE A 137 -2.31 8.67 -20.61
CA PHE A 137 -2.76 7.59 -19.73
C PHE A 137 -1.65 7.00 -18.86
N LEU A 138 -2.03 6.48 -17.71
CA LEU A 138 -1.22 5.65 -16.85
C LEU A 138 -1.85 4.25 -16.80
N ALA A 139 -1.04 3.22 -17.03
CA ALA A 139 -1.48 1.84 -16.92
C ALA A 139 -0.37 0.99 -16.28
N GLN A 140 -0.76 -0.05 -15.53
CA GLN A 140 0.20 -1.00 -14.97
C GLN A 140 -0.39 -2.38 -14.75
N THR A 141 0.50 -3.40 -14.69
CA THR A 141 0.23 -4.68 -14.05
C THR A 141 0.65 -4.63 -12.58
N TRP A 142 0.07 -5.48 -11.78
CA TRP A 142 0.48 -5.68 -10.39
C TRP A 142 0.72 -7.18 -10.20
N ASP A 143 1.98 -7.53 -9.98
CA ASP A 143 2.41 -8.90 -9.81
C ASP A 143 2.85 -9.06 -8.36
N MET A 144 2.34 -10.09 -7.70
CA MET A 144 2.56 -10.37 -6.28
C MET A 144 2.43 -11.87 -6.03
N HIS A 145 2.86 -12.33 -4.86
CA HIS A 145 2.68 -13.70 -4.41
C HIS A 145 1.24 -14.19 -4.70
N ASP A 146 1.09 -15.40 -5.20
CA ASP A 146 -0.16 -15.99 -5.71
C ASP A 146 -1.32 -15.92 -4.70
N THR A 147 -1.02 -16.02 -3.39
CA THR A 147 -2.00 -15.90 -2.32
C THR A 147 -2.63 -14.50 -2.21
N ALA A 148 -2.00 -13.46 -2.77
CA ALA A 148 -2.58 -12.11 -2.78
C ALA A 148 -3.78 -11.96 -3.71
N THR A 149 -3.95 -12.86 -4.68
CA THR A 149 -5.00 -12.78 -5.70
C THR A 149 -6.42 -12.77 -5.10
N ASP A 150 -6.65 -13.56 -4.07
CA ASP A 150 -7.96 -13.68 -3.42
C ASP A 150 -8.31 -12.44 -2.59
N HIS A 151 -7.32 -11.62 -2.25
CA HIS A 151 -7.45 -10.42 -1.45
C HIS A 151 -7.66 -9.14 -2.28
N VAL A 152 -7.57 -9.21 -3.61
CA VAL A 152 -7.72 -8.04 -4.50
C VAL A 152 -9.09 -7.38 -4.33
N LEU A 153 -9.06 -6.05 -4.20
CA LEU A 153 -10.21 -5.20 -3.95
C LEU A 153 -10.10 -3.88 -4.71
N LEU A 154 -11.21 -3.36 -5.21
CA LEU A 154 -11.34 -1.95 -5.57
C LEU A 154 -12.02 -1.18 -4.45
N LEU A 155 -11.36 -0.15 -3.93
CA LEU A 155 -11.98 0.82 -3.04
C LEU A 155 -12.51 1.99 -3.88
N ARG A 156 -13.79 2.26 -3.75
CA ARG A 156 -14.40 3.49 -4.26
C ARG A 156 -14.78 4.32 -3.05
N ILE A 157 -13.95 5.31 -2.75
CA ILE A 157 -14.06 6.09 -1.52
C ILE A 157 -14.50 7.52 -1.80
N LYS A 158 -15.28 8.05 -0.89
CA LYS A 158 -15.71 9.45 -0.87
C LYS A 158 -15.52 10.03 0.54
N PRO A 159 -14.29 10.46 0.86
CA PRO A 159 -14.01 11.10 2.15
C PRO A 159 -14.69 12.47 2.23
N ASP A 160 -14.99 12.93 3.45
CA ASP A 160 -15.64 14.22 3.67
C ASP A 160 -14.73 15.42 3.37
N GLU A 161 -13.40 15.26 3.51
CA GLU A 161 -12.45 16.37 3.57
C GLU A 161 -11.42 16.38 2.41
N CYS A 162 -11.50 15.44 1.48
CA CYS A 162 -10.56 15.37 0.37
C CYS A 162 -11.20 14.73 -0.88
N PRO A 163 -10.53 14.75 -2.04
CA PRO A 163 -11.05 14.18 -3.28
C PRO A 163 -11.51 12.72 -3.14
N SER A 164 -12.59 12.38 -3.85
CA SER A 164 -13.03 10.99 -4.00
C SER A 164 -12.01 10.23 -4.84
N ALA A 165 -11.83 8.93 -4.56
CA ALA A 165 -10.86 8.13 -5.29
C ALA A 165 -11.37 6.72 -5.62
N LEU A 166 -10.84 6.18 -6.73
CA LEU A 166 -10.94 4.78 -7.10
C LEU A 166 -9.55 4.15 -6.97
N ILE A 167 -9.42 3.16 -6.10
CA ILE A 167 -8.13 2.62 -5.68
C ILE A 167 -8.14 1.10 -5.82
N PHE A 168 -7.21 0.56 -6.59
CA PHE A 168 -6.87 -0.85 -6.58
C PHE A 168 -6.04 -1.14 -5.33
N THR A 169 -6.39 -2.19 -4.59
CA THR A 169 -5.70 -2.58 -3.36
C THR A 169 -5.99 -4.03 -2.98
N THR A 170 -5.50 -4.45 -1.84
CA THR A 170 -5.86 -5.71 -1.18
C THR A 170 -6.63 -5.43 0.12
N THR A 171 -7.38 -6.41 0.61
CA THR A 171 -8.04 -6.32 1.92
C THR A 171 -7.00 -6.08 3.02
N GLY A 172 -7.31 -5.14 3.92
CA GLY A 172 -6.38 -4.71 4.98
C GLY A 172 -5.37 -3.63 4.57
N CYS A 173 -5.34 -3.20 3.31
CA CYS A 173 -4.44 -2.16 2.82
C CYS A 173 -5.19 -0.88 2.45
N LEU A 174 -4.68 0.28 2.87
CA LEU A 174 -5.33 1.59 2.64
C LEU A 174 -5.41 1.99 1.17
N GLY A 175 -4.45 1.55 0.35
CA GLY A 175 -4.45 1.85 -1.07
C GLY A 175 -3.11 1.56 -1.72
N GLN A 176 -3.13 1.11 -2.97
CA GLN A 176 -1.92 0.72 -3.70
C GLN A 176 -1.74 1.52 -4.99
N ILE A 177 -2.75 1.53 -5.84
CA ILE A 177 -2.71 2.15 -7.16
C ILE A 177 -4.07 2.80 -7.39
N GLY A 178 -4.13 4.00 -7.93
CA GLY A 178 -5.44 4.59 -8.11
C GLY A 178 -5.44 5.95 -8.77
N MET A 179 -6.65 6.50 -8.83
CA MET A 179 -6.87 7.87 -9.27
C MET A 179 -7.97 8.54 -8.46
N ASN A 180 -7.91 9.85 -8.35
CA ASN A 180 -8.93 10.65 -7.70
C ASN A 180 -9.78 11.45 -8.70
N ASP A 181 -10.84 12.09 -8.23
CA ASP A 181 -11.76 12.88 -9.07
C ASP A 181 -11.20 14.27 -9.47
N GLN A 182 -10.02 14.65 -8.95
CA GLN A 182 -9.27 15.81 -9.43
C GLN A 182 -8.33 15.47 -10.59
N GLY A 183 -8.22 14.19 -10.94
CA GLY A 183 -7.40 13.69 -12.04
C GLY A 183 -6.00 13.24 -11.64
N VAL A 184 -5.63 13.32 -10.35
CA VAL A 184 -4.35 12.76 -9.90
C VAL A 184 -4.41 11.24 -9.94
N ALA A 185 -3.49 10.63 -10.68
CA ALA A 185 -3.31 9.19 -10.79
C ALA A 185 -1.91 8.80 -10.30
N VAL A 186 -1.83 7.69 -9.56
CA VAL A 186 -0.58 7.17 -9.02
C VAL A 186 -0.44 5.69 -9.36
N GLY A 187 0.69 5.34 -9.99
CA GLY A 187 1.13 3.97 -10.21
C GLY A 187 2.44 3.71 -9.51
N ILE A 188 2.76 2.43 -9.23
CA ILE A 188 3.99 2.06 -8.54
C ILE A 188 4.62 0.79 -9.14
N ASN A 189 5.95 0.70 -9.01
CA ASN A 189 6.67 -0.56 -9.17
C ASN A 189 7.51 -0.81 -7.93
N ASN A 190 7.46 -2.01 -7.38
CA ASN A 190 8.33 -2.40 -6.28
C ASN A 190 9.80 -2.40 -6.73
N LEU A 191 10.69 -1.86 -5.91
CA LEU A 191 12.13 -1.90 -6.08
C LEU A 191 12.71 -2.51 -4.80
N THR A 192 13.10 -3.76 -4.85
CA THR A 192 13.67 -4.44 -3.67
C THR A 192 14.83 -3.64 -3.09
N SER A 193 14.65 -3.13 -1.88
CA SER A 193 15.64 -2.27 -1.21
C SER A 193 16.59 -3.11 -0.35
N SER A 194 17.89 -2.76 -0.41
CA SER A 194 18.89 -3.24 0.55
C SER A 194 19.00 -2.35 1.79
N THR A 195 18.29 -1.22 1.82
CA THR A 195 18.38 -0.19 2.85
C THR A 195 17.02 0.13 3.47
N GLY A 196 16.16 -0.88 3.60
CA GLY A 196 14.88 -0.73 4.30
C GLY A 196 15.08 -0.25 5.74
N LYS A 197 14.17 0.54 6.25
CA LYS A 197 14.28 1.17 7.58
C LYS A 197 12.91 1.34 8.23
N VAL A 198 12.91 1.64 9.53
CA VAL A 198 11.71 2.13 10.21
C VAL A 198 11.26 3.43 9.53
N GLY A 199 10.07 3.42 8.99
CA GLY A 199 9.51 4.51 8.19
C GLY A 199 8.04 4.27 7.83
N VAL A 200 7.55 5.01 6.84
CA VAL A 200 6.17 4.92 6.35
C VAL A 200 6.11 3.94 5.18
N VAL A 201 5.18 2.99 5.23
CA VAL A 201 4.98 2.05 4.11
C VAL A 201 4.32 2.74 2.93
N TRP A 202 4.73 2.35 1.72
CA TRP A 202 4.34 2.98 0.45
C TRP A 202 2.82 3.12 0.22
N PRO A 203 1.93 2.23 0.69
CA PRO A 203 0.50 2.41 0.47
C PRO A 203 -0.08 3.61 1.23
N SER A 204 0.44 3.92 2.40
CA SER A 204 0.08 5.15 3.12
C SER A 204 0.52 6.40 2.35
N VAL A 205 1.68 6.34 1.70
CA VAL A 205 2.17 7.43 0.85
C VAL A 205 1.30 7.61 -0.38
N VAL A 206 1.00 6.53 -1.12
CA VAL A 206 0.08 6.57 -2.28
C VAL A 206 -1.29 7.10 -1.87
N ARG A 207 -1.81 6.64 -0.73
CA ARG A 207 -3.12 7.09 -0.24
C ARG A 207 -3.14 8.59 0.09
N SER A 208 -2.04 9.11 0.66
CA SER A 208 -1.87 10.56 0.90
C SER A 208 -1.70 11.35 -0.41
N MET A 209 -0.98 10.80 -1.40
CA MET A 209 -0.85 11.40 -2.74
C MET A 209 -2.21 11.52 -3.45
N LEU A 210 -3.06 10.50 -3.34
CA LEU A 210 -4.41 10.49 -3.93
C LEU A 210 -5.41 11.44 -3.23
N ARG A 211 -5.00 12.12 -2.18
CA ARG A 211 -5.78 13.20 -1.53
C ARG A 211 -5.46 14.58 -2.09
N GLN A 212 -4.49 14.67 -2.99
CA GLN A 212 -4.01 15.93 -3.55
C GLN A 212 -4.80 16.33 -4.81
N GLU A 213 -4.70 17.61 -5.18
CA GLU A 213 -5.41 18.17 -6.34
C GLU A 213 -4.53 18.32 -7.57
N SER A 214 -3.20 18.11 -7.44
CA SER A 214 -2.23 18.19 -8.53
C SER A 214 -1.10 17.18 -8.38
N SER A 215 -0.43 16.87 -9.50
CA SER A 215 0.78 16.03 -9.52
C SER A 215 1.92 16.64 -8.70
N ASN A 216 2.07 17.97 -8.68
CA ASN A 216 3.08 18.67 -7.90
C ASN A 216 2.85 18.51 -6.37
N ASP A 217 1.60 18.61 -5.93
CA ASP A 217 1.26 18.41 -4.53
C ASP A 217 1.48 16.94 -4.13
N ALA A 218 1.09 15.99 -4.99
CA ALA A 218 1.36 14.58 -4.79
C ALA A 218 2.88 14.29 -4.71
N LEU A 219 3.69 14.89 -5.59
CA LEU A 219 5.15 14.79 -5.54
C LEU A 219 5.72 15.39 -4.25
N SER A 220 5.13 16.46 -3.75
CA SER A 220 5.54 17.06 -2.47
C SER A 220 5.27 16.13 -1.30
N VAL A 221 4.13 15.42 -1.28
CA VAL A 221 3.85 14.36 -0.29
C VAL A 221 4.95 13.29 -0.31
N LEU A 222 5.26 12.76 -1.49
CA LEU A 222 6.28 11.72 -1.67
C LEU A 222 7.67 12.21 -1.20
N SER A 223 8.06 13.43 -1.57
CA SER A 223 9.38 13.99 -1.27
C SER A 223 9.62 14.24 0.22
N ASN A 224 8.55 14.41 1.00
CA ASN A 224 8.61 14.64 2.44
C ASN A 224 8.42 13.36 3.27
N ALA A 225 8.11 12.23 2.63
CA ALA A 225 7.89 10.98 3.34
C ALA A 225 9.21 10.31 3.78
N ASN A 226 9.26 9.85 5.03
CA ASN A 226 10.32 8.96 5.51
C ASN A 226 10.01 7.52 5.09
N LEU A 227 10.29 7.16 3.83
CA LEU A 227 9.92 5.87 3.23
C LEU A 227 10.60 4.69 3.94
N ALA A 228 9.86 3.61 4.18
CA ALA A 228 10.36 2.38 4.78
C ALA A 228 11.14 1.51 3.77
N GLY A 229 10.68 1.48 2.52
CA GLY A 229 11.27 0.73 1.42
C GLY A 229 11.45 1.59 0.17
N ALA A 230 11.64 0.96 -0.98
CA ALA A 230 11.88 1.62 -2.25
C ALA A 230 10.85 1.23 -3.32
N HIS A 231 10.27 2.25 -3.96
CA HIS A 231 9.36 2.10 -5.09
C HIS A 231 9.64 3.14 -6.16
N ASN A 232 9.40 2.78 -7.42
CA ASN A 232 9.23 3.75 -8.48
C ASN A 232 7.77 4.25 -8.42
N TYR A 233 7.56 5.56 -8.44
CA TYR A 233 6.24 6.18 -8.44
C TYR A 233 6.01 6.88 -9.78
N LEU A 234 4.91 6.55 -10.44
CA LEU A 234 4.42 7.25 -11.61
C LEU A 234 3.26 8.13 -11.18
N ILE A 235 3.35 9.41 -11.46
CA ILE A 235 2.34 10.40 -11.07
C ILE A 235 1.88 11.12 -12.33
N MET A 236 0.58 11.26 -12.49
CA MET A 236 -0.04 11.99 -13.60
C MET A 236 -1.23 12.77 -13.07
N ASP A 237 -1.52 13.91 -13.64
CA ASP A 237 -2.76 14.63 -13.37
C ASP A 237 -3.53 14.99 -14.65
N LYS A 238 -4.66 15.69 -14.51
CA LYS A 238 -5.52 16.09 -15.62
C LYS A 238 -4.87 17.08 -16.60
N GLN A 239 -3.69 17.58 -16.30
CA GLN A 239 -2.92 18.43 -17.23
C GLN A 239 -2.06 17.60 -18.17
N GLY A 240 -2.04 16.28 -17.97
CA GLY A 240 -1.37 15.33 -18.85
C GLY A 240 0.16 15.28 -18.69
N ASP A 241 0.68 15.79 -17.59
CA ASP A 241 2.10 15.82 -17.23
C ASP A 241 2.42 14.91 -16.06
#